data_ee6e27283cb20e4f9b483fc8fe910622
#
_entry.id   ee6e27283cb20e4f9b483fc8fe910622
#
_cell.length_a   1.000
_cell.length_b   1.000
_cell.length_c   1.000
_cell.angle_alpha   90.00
_cell.angle_beta   90.00
_cell.angle_gamma   90.00
#
_symmetry.space_group_name_H-M   'P 1'
#
loop_
_entity.id
_entity.type
_entity.pdbx_description
1 polymer ?
#
loop_
_entity_poly.entity_id
_entity_poly.type
_entity_poly.pdbx_seq_one_letter_code
_entity_poly.pdbx_strand_id
1 'polypeptide(L)'
;MSGKYLHFTLLMLAIGILETQAQSIHVSPKGSDKNPGTKEKPVASLMAARTLVRNYKKTKGLPKGGLNVIIHGGIYDLHETFQLTEEDAGPITWSAAAGEKVSITGGKTINPGKFSKVTDKGIVDRLEKNAIGNVWQADLRAEGIKNFGNHRQYGHGLPVIPATLELFYNGEPMTLSRYPNKGAMKIGKVADPGSVPRTGDKSNRGALFAYTDSRHKKWFGQQNIWIQGTLNYGFGDDYNPIDFIDTIAGQVKLKKPHLYGVGSGKDFQEYVAINILEELDSPGEWYIDETSGILYFWPPAEMKGALIQVSILEDPIIALEGTEHLTIKGLTIEAGRGIGIYIERSNHTLVAGCTVRNVGTSGIFMGQGAKLLDENSSIDDYVGEPQSRQIGSFQNHIYRNNTWNRKAGSNNGVLSCDVYNTGSGGIYISGGDKKTLTKGNSYAENCRVYNYTRRNKFTWAGIRVDGCGNRISHNEIFNSDWHGIFVHGNDHLFEYNYIHDVTLNSNDTSPWYIGRNP
;
A
#
# COMPACT_ATOMS: atom_id res chain seq x y z
N MET A 1 -20.12 85.78 32.70
CA MET A 1 -19.75 85.18 31.45
C MET A 1 -19.63 83.69 31.70
N SER A 2 -20.63 82.90 31.28
CA SER A 2 -20.76 81.49 31.60
C SER A 2 -20.11 80.65 30.50
N GLY A 3 -19.15 79.85 30.88
CA GLY A 3 -18.52 78.87 30.03
C GLY A 3 -19.27 77.49 30.13
N LYS A 4 -19.91 77.06 29.08
CA LYS A 4 -20.53 75.74 29.03
C LYS A 4 -19.52 74.70 28.65
N TYR A 5 -19.27 73.72 29.53
CA TYR A 5 -18.48 72.52 29.22
C TYR A 5 -19.38 71.50 28.53
N LEU A 6 -19.03 71.16 27.30
CA LEU A 6 -19.68 70.13 26.50
C LEU A 6 -19.02 68.77 26.81
N HIS A 7 -19.76 67.87 27.47
CA HIS A 7 -19.28 66.50 27.74
C HIS A 7 -19.57 65.65 26.49
N PHE A 8 -18.51 65.21 25.80
CA PHE A 8 -18.55 64.21 24.75
C PHE A 8 -18.48 62.82 25.38
N THR A 9 -19.61 62.12 25.45
CA THR A 9 -19.63 60.71 25.88
C THR A 9 -19.27 59.84 24.70
N LEU A 10 -18.07 59.25 24.70
CA LEU A 10 -17.62 58.31 23.71
C LEU A 10 -18.28 56.94 23.97
N LEU A 11 -19.28 56.59 23.19
CA LEU A 11 -19.92 55.26 23.21
C LEU A 11 -18.99 54.29 22.48
N MET A 12 -18.15 53.48 23.18
CA MET A 12 -17.42 52.39 22.61
C MET A 12 -18.39 51.27 22.27
N LEU A 13 -18.70 51.11 20.99
CA LEU A 13 -19.36 49.92 20.47
C LEU A 13 -18.35 48.78 20.49
N ALA A 14 -18.40 47.90 21.48
CA ALA A 14 -17.68 46.64 21.48
C ALA A 14 -18.35 45.74 20.43
N ILE A 15 -17.84 45.78 19.19
CA ILE A 15 -18.13 44.75 18.19
C ILE A 15 -17.46 43.50 18.68
N GLY A 16 -18.19 42.66 19.38
CA GLY A 16 -17.77 41.29 19.67
C GLY A 16 -17.55 40.55 18.34
N ILE A 17 -16.32 40.38 17.93
CA ILE A 17 -15.95 39.42 16.93
C ILE A 17 -16.27 38.05 17.54
N LEU A 18 -17.48 37.56 17.27
CA LEU A 18 -17.81 36.15 17.45
C LEU A 18 -16.89 35.38 16.50
N GLU A 19 -15.69 35.03 16.97
CA GLU A 19 -14.93 33.94 16.34
C GLU A 19 -15.88 32.74 16.38
N THR A 20 -16.44 32.39 15.24
CA THR A 20 -17.16 31.13 15.07
C THR A 20 -16.13 30.03 15.14
N GLN A 21 -15.78 29.60 16.37
CA GLN A 21 -14.94 28.43 16.54
C GLN A 21 -15.63 27.27 15.80
N ALA A 22 -14.88 26.63 14.89
CA ALA A 22 -15.36 25.45 14.21
C ALA A 22 -15.76 24.42 15.28
N GLN A 23 -16.96 23.86 15.15
CA GLN A 23 -17.41 22.80 16.04
C GLN A 23 -16.46 21.62 15.95
N SER A 24 -16.07 21.01 17.08
CA SER A 24 -15.16 19.87 17.11
C SER A 24 -15.80 18.63 17.71
N ILE A 25 -15.45 17.48 17.13
CA ILE A 25 -15.71 16.15 17.65
C ILE A 25 -14.36 15.52 17.98
N HIS A 26 -14.22 14.92 19.16
CA HIS A 26 -12.97 14.37 19.63
C HIS A 26 -13.02 12.83 19.65
N VAL A 27 -11.94 12.22 19.18
CA VAL A 27 -11.71 10.76 19.15
C VAL A 27 -10.47 10.45 19.97
N SER A 28 -10.52 9.44 20.84
CA SER A 28 -9.37 9.01 21.65
C SER A 28 -9.44 7.51 21.92
N PRO A 29 -8.33 6.75 21.84
CA PRO A 29 -8.34 5.31 22.19
C PRO A 29 -8.77 5.06 23.65
N LYS A 30 -8.70 6.10 24.50
CA LYS A 30 -9.16 6.06 25.90
C LYS A 30 -10.63 6.51 26.05
N GLY A 31 -11.32 6.82 24.93
CA GLY A 31 -12.70 7.25 24.92
C GLY A 31 -13.70 6.09 25.02
N SER A 32 -14.94 6.40 24.72
CA SER A 32 -16.01 5.40 24.60
C SER A 32 -16.97 5.82 23.50
N ASP A 33 -17.40 4.89 22.66
CA ASP A 33 -18.34 5.17 21.57
C ASP A 33 -19.75 5.56 22.05
N LYS A 34 -20.00 5.44 23.35
CA LYS A 34 -21.22 5.95 24.02
C LYS A 34 -21.11 7.44 24.41
N ASN A 35 -19.93 8.03 24.28
CA ASN A 35 -19.68 9.41 24.66
C ASN A 35 -20.21 10.38 23.57
N PRO A 36 -20.46 11.65 23.94
CA PRO A 36 -20.95 12.67 23.00
C PRO A 36 -19.89 13.23 22.03
N GLY A 37 -18.63 12.82 22.15
CA GLY A 37 -17.54 13.30 21.31
C GLY A 37 -17.00 14.69 21.69
N THR A 38 -17.20 15.15 22.93
CA THR A 38 -16.52 16.36 23.42
C THR A 38 -15.08 16.07 23.79
N LYS A 39 -14.29 17.12 24.01
CA LYS A 39 -12.88 16.98 24.44
C LYS A 39 -12.73 16.18 25.74
N GLU A 40 -13.64 16.40 26.69
CA GLU A 40 -13.66 15.72 28.00
C GLU A 40 -14.24 14.31 27.93
N LYS A 41 -15.10 14.04 26.95
CA LYS A 41 -15.77 12.76 26.72
C LYS A 41 -15.68 12.38 25.24
N PRO A 42 -14.46 12.04 24.74
CA PRO A 42 -14.25 11.65 23.36
C PRO A 42 -14.87 10.29 23.03
N VAL A 43 -15.21 10.03 21.78
CA VAL A 43 -15.53 8.69 21.30
C VAL A 43 -14.25 7.86 21.14
N ALA A 44 -14.37 6.53 21.10
CA ALA A 44 -13.22 5.64 20.98
C ALA A 44 -12.81 5.38 19.52
N SER A 45 -13.78 5.32 18.62
CA SER A 45 -13.55 4.89 17.23
C SER A 45 -13.85 5.98 16.19
N LEU A 46 -13.20 5.87 15.03
CA LEU A 46 -13.46 6.72 13.86
C LEU A 46 -14.90 6.53 13.34
N MET A 47 -15.43 5.31 13.43
CA MET A 47 -16.78 4.97 13.01
C MET A 47 -17.84 5.70 13.86
N ALA A 48 -17.63 5.73 15.18
CA ALA A 48 -18.50 6.49 16.08
C ALA A 48 -18.42 8.01 15.80
N ALA A 49 -17.22 8.53 15.58
CA ALA A 49 -17.05 9.94 15.19
C ALA A 49 -17.76 10.26 13.88
N ARG A 50 -17.66 9.40 12.85
CA ARG A 50 -18.39 9.53 11.58
C ARG A 50 -19.90 9.61 11.83
N THR A 51 -20.40 8.72 12.67
CA THR A 51 -21.83 8.72 13.05
C THR A 51 -22.23 10.05 13.70
N LEU A 52 -21.40 10.58 14.60
CA LEU A 52 -21.67 11.90 15.22
C LEU A 52 -21.63 13.04 14.20
N VAL A 53 -20.67 13.03 13.27
CA VAL A 53 -20.58 13.99 12.16
C VAL A 53 -21.85 13.98 11.34
N ARG A 54 -22.32 12.83 10.89
CA ARG A 54 -23.55 12.66 10.10
C ARG A 54 -24.79 13.13 10.86
N ASN A 55 -24.91 12.76 12.12
CA ASN A 55 -26.01 13.20 12.99
C ASN A 55 -25.99 14.72 13.19
N TYR A 56 -24.82 15.31 13.44
CA TYR A 56 -24.68 16.76 13.57
C TYR A 56 -25.12 17.47 12.29
N LYS A 57 -24.60 17.02 11.14
CA LYS A 57 -24.93 17.55 9.81
C LYS A 57 -26.44 17.48 9.53
N LYS A 58 -27.09 16.35 9.87
CA LYS A 58 -28.53 16.14 9.67
C LYS A 58 -29.39 17.03 10.56
N THR A 59 -28.97 17.24 11.81
CA THR A 59 -29.81 17.94 12.82
C THR A 59 -29.57 19.44 12.89
N LYS A 60 -28.35 19.89 12.61
CA LYS A 60 -27.92 21.30 12.79
C LYS A 60 -27.37 21.95 11.51
N GLY A 61 -27.09 21.16 10.47
CA GLY A 61 -26.30 21.61 9.32
C GLY A 61 -24.82 21.82 9.64
N LEU A 62 -24.00 22.05 8.62
CA LEU A 62 -22.58 22.35 8.83
C LEU A 62 -22.40 23.83 9.20
N PRO A 63 -21.58 24.15 10.21
CA PRO A 63 -21.24 25.52 10.56
C PRO A 63 -20.48 26.22 9.41
N LYS A 64 -20.55 27.55 9.34
CA LYS A 64 -19.81 28.33 8.32
C LYS A 64 -18.28 28.07 8.36
N GLY A 65 -17.71 27.78 9.53
CA GLY A 65 -16.29 27.42 9.70
C GLY A 65 -15.96 25.96 9.48
N GLY A 66 -16.93 25.14 9.07
CA GLY A 66 -16.76 23.70 8.92
C GLY A 66 -16.82 22.93 10.24
N LEU A 67 -16.56 21.63 10.18
CA LEU A 67 -16.55 20.72 11.32
C LEU A 67 -15.18 20.05 11.44
N ASN A 68 -14.59 20.03 12.64
CA ASN A 68 -13.32 19.39 12.89
C ASN A 68 -13.52 18.07 13.65
N VAL A 69 -12.95 16.98 13.17
CA VAL A 69 -12.78 15.74 13.93
C VAL A 69 -11.33 15.68 14.37
N ILE A 70 -11.11 15.85 15.65
CA ILE A 70 -9.78 15.90 16.28
C ILE A 70 -9.48 14.52 16.85
N ILE A 71 -8.50 13.85 16.27
CA ILE A 71 -8.09 12.50 16.63
C ILE A 71 -6.89 12.58 17.54
N HIS A 72 -7.04 12.10 18.77
CA HIS A 72 -5.97 12.11 19.76
C HIS A 72 -4.98 10.97 19.57
N GLY A 73 -3.77 11.15 20.07
CA GLY A 73 -2.64 10.24 19.91
C GLY A 73 -2.93 8.82 20.34
N GLY A 74 -2.47 7.88 19.53
CA GLY A 74 -2.59 6.46 19.75
C GLY A 74 -2.70 5.67 18.45
N ILE A 75 -2.88 4.36 18.60
CA ILE A 75 -3.06 3.42 17.49
C ILE A 75 -4.54 3.05 17.41
N TYR A 76 -5.10 3.15 16.22
CA TYR A 76 -6.48 2.81 15.89
C TYR A 76 -6.47 1.64 14.91
N ASP A 77 -6.65 0.42 15.43
CA ASP A 77 -6.71 -0.82 14.64
C ASP A 77 -8.05 -0.88 13.90
N LEU A 78 -8.02 -0.87 12.58
CA LEU A 78 -9.20 -1.01 11.73
C LEU A 78 -9.37 -2.45 11.28
N HIS A 79 -10.57 -2.98 11.48
CA HIS A 79 -10.97 -4.30 10.99
C HIS A 79 -11.74 -4.24 9.66
N GLU A 80 -12.11 -3.04 9.26
CA GLU A 80 -12.79 -2.70 8.01
C GLU A 80 -12.34 -1.32 7.53
N THR A 81 -12.54 -1.04 6.26
CA THR A 81 -12.25 0.27 5.66
C THR A 81 -12.95 1.40 6.40
N PHE A 82 -12.21 2.41 6.82
CA PHE A 82 -12.81 3.68 7.24
C PHE A 82 -13.29 4.43 6.00
N GLN A 83 -14.58 4.26 5.69
CA GLN A 83 -15.22 4.82 4.51
C GLN A 83 -15.92 6.15 4.85
N LEU A 84 -15.64 7.19 4.04
CA LEU A 84 -16.38 8.43 3.98
C LEU A 84 -17.01 8.56 2.58
N THR A 85 -18.30 8.97 2.55
CA THR A 85 -19.12 8.98 1.33
C THR A 85 -19.72 10.37 1.08
N GLU A 86 -20.67 10.47 0.13
CA GLU A 86 -21.44 11.69 -0.11
C GLU A 86 -22.16 12.21 1.14
N GLU A 87 -22.51 11.31 2.08
CA GLU A 87 -23.11 11.71 3.37
C GLU A 87 -22.14 12.53 4.22
N ASP A 88 -20.84 12.32 4.01
CA ASP A 88 -19.76 13.00 4.74
C ASP A 88 -19.23 14.23 3.99
N ALA A 89 -19.81 14.58 2.82
CA ALA A 89 -19.41 15.74 2.03
C ALA A 89 -19.62 17.06 2.77
N GLY A 90 -18.69 17.99 2.58
CA GLY A 90 -18.70 19.34 3.16
C GLY A 90 -17.37 19.73 3.76
N PRO A 91 -17.22 20.95 4.28
CA PRO A 91 -15.97 21.43 4.90
C PRO A 91 -15.73 20.72 6.24
N ILE A 92 -15.29 19.45 6.16
CA ILE A 92 -15.02 18.59 7.30
C ILE A 92 -13.54 18.22 7.30
N THR A 93 -12.87 18.46 8.41
CA THR A 93 -11.46 18.12 8.59
C THR A 93 -11.30 17.01 9.62
N TRP A 94 -10.70 15.89 9.21
CA TRP A 94 -10.25 14.81 10.07
C TRP A 94 -8.76 14.99 10.32
N SER A 95 -8.35 15.35 11.53
CA SER A 95 -6.95 15.68 11.79
C SER A 95 -6.44 15.09 13.09
N ALA A 96 -5.14 14.79 13.11
CA ALA A 96 -4.46 14.54 14.38
C ALA A 96 -4.55 15.78 15.29
N ALA A 97 -4.68 15.55 16.59
CA ALA A 97 -4.52 16.62 17.59
C ALA A 97 -3.11 17.20 17.50
N ALA A 98 -2.98 18.51 17.69
CA ALA A 98 -1.71 19.21 17.51
C ALA A 98 -0.60 18.61 18.40
N GLY A 99 0.52 18.21 17.77
CA GLY A 99 1.67 17.61 18.44
C GLY A 99 1.51 16.14 18.85
N GLU A 100 0.37 15.52 18.56
CA GLU A 100 0.10 14.12 18.90
C GLU A 100 0.33 13.19 17.69
N LYS A 101 0.89 12.00 17.94
CA LYS A 101 1.08 10.97 16.91
C LYS A 101 -0.13 10.06 16.84
N VAL A 102 -0.79 10.05 15.71
CA VAL A 102 -1.97 9.22 15.42
C VAL A 102 -1.63 8.21 14.35
N SER A 103 -1.77 6.92 14.65
CA SER A 103 -1.64 5.84 13.68
C SER A 103 -3.00 5.18 13.44
N ILE A 104 -3.42 5.15 12.19
CA ILE A 104 -4.58 4.40 11.71
C ILE A 104 -4.03 3.21 10.95
N THR A 105 -4.23 2.02 11.50
CA THR A 105 -3.62 0.80 10.97
C THR A 105 -4.65 -0.18 10.41
N GLY A 106 -4.37 -0.71 9.23
CA GLY A 106 -5.07 -1.87 8.66
C GLY A 106 -4.51 -3.20 9.16
N GLY A 107 -3.62 -3.15 10.14
CA GLY A 107 -3.01 -4.31 10.78
C GLY A 107 -3.56 -4.57 12.17
N LYS A 108 -2.95 -5.55 12.83
CA LYS A 108 -3.19 -5.84 14.24
C LYS A 108 -1.89 -5.80 15.01
N THR A 109 -1.89 -5.10 16.13
CA THR A 109 -0.77 -5.08 17.07
C THR A 109 -0.76 -6.36 17.89
N ILE A 110 0.38 -7.06 17.88
CA ILE A 110 0.62 -8.27 18.67
C ILE A 110 1.47 -7.91 19.88
N ASN A 111 0.96 -8.23 21.06
CA ASN A 111 1.72 -8.01 22.29
C ASN A 111 3.00 -8.87 22.28
N PRO A 112 4.21 -8.29 22.49
CA PRO A 112 5.46 -9.04 22.56
C PRO A 112 5.44 -10.20 23.58
N GLY A 113 4.65 -10.11 24.65
CA GLY A 113 4.47 -11.18 25.64
C GLY A 113 3.72 -12.42 25.11
N LYS A 114 3.18 -12.36 23.90
CA LYS A 114 2.58 -13.52 23.21
C LYS A 114 3.60 -14.37 22.46
N PHE A 115 4.82 -13.90 22.35
CA PHE A 115 5.90 -14.65 21.74
C PHE A 115 6.65 -15.47 22.76
N SER A 116 7.01 -16.69 22.39
CA SER A 116 7.89 -17.61 23.14
C SER A 116 9.01 -18.13 22.26
N LYS A 117 10.10 -18.61 22.85
CA LYS A 117 11.15 -19.29 22.09
C LYS A 117 10.63 -20.58 21.47
N VAL A 118 11.08 -20.89 20.26
CA VAL A 118 10.77 -22.17 19.62
C VAL A 118 11.49 -23.29 20.37
N THR A 119 10.73 -24.28 20.84
CA THR A 119 11.23 -25.46 21.58
C THR A 119 10.76 -26.79 20.97
N ASP A 120 9.80 -26.75 20.05
CA ASP A 120 9.36 -27.94 19.32
C ASP A 120 10.52 -28.54 18.53
N LYS A 121 10.83 -29.82 18.80
CA LYS A 121 11.99 -30.49 18.17
C LYS A 121 11.83 -30.59 16.66
N GLY A 122 10.62 -30.83 16.15
CA GLY A 122 10.38 -30.93 14.70
C GLY A 122 10.66 -29.63 13.97
N ILE A 123 10.40 -28.49 14.60
CA ILE A 123 10.73 -27.17 14.06
C ILE A 123 12.22 -26.87 14.23
N VAL A 124 12.77 -27.10 15.43
CA VAL A 124 14.21 -26.86 15.72
C VAL A 124 15.11 -27.63 14.77
N ASP A 125 14.80 -28.88 14.46
CA ASP A 125 15.58 -29.72 13.54
C ASP A 125 15.56 -29.21 12.08
N ARG A 126 14.62 -28.33 11.72
CA ARG A 126 14.51 -27.67 10.41
C ARG A 126 15.29 -26.34 10.33
N LEU A 127 15.53 -25.69 11.46
CA LEU A 127 16.23 -24.40 11.49
C LEU A 127 17.73 -24.57 11.28
N GLU A 128 18.35 -23.55 10.67
CA GLU A 128 19.81 -23.45 10.63
C GLU A 128 20.37 -23.27 12.05
N LYS A 129 21.63 -23.75 12.26
CA LYS A 129 22.26 -23.76 13.58
C LYS A 129 22.31 -22.38 14.25
N ASN A 130 22.54 -21.33 13.46
CA ASN A 130 22.59 -19.96 13.95
C ASN A 130 21.21 -19.40 14.33
N ALA A 131 20.13 -19.97 13.83
CA ALA A 131 18.77 -19.56 14.14
C ALA A 131 18.24 -20.21 15.43
N ILE A 132 18.79 -21.38 15.82
CA ILE A 132 18.37 -22.09 17.02
C ILE A 132 18.56 -21.21 18.25
N GLY A 133 17.49 -21.05 19.04
CA GLY A 133 17.47 -20.19 20.22
C GLY A 133 17.26 -18.69 19.93
N ASN A 134 17.31 -18.25 18.65
CA ASN A 134 17.05 -16.87 18.24
C ASN A 134 15.64 -16.68 17.69
N VAL A 135 15.03 -17.72 17.14
CA VAL A 135 13.67 -17.68 16.60
C VAL A 135 12.64 -17.75 17.73
N TRP A 136 11.63 -16.88 17.63
CA TRP A 136 10.46 -16.82 18.48
C TRP A 136 9.23 -17.27 17.70
N GLN A 137 8.19 -17.69 18.41
CA GLN A 137 6.91 -18.07 17.80
C GLN A 137 5.75 -17.44 18.51
N ALA A 138 4.65 -17.18 17.76
CA ALA A 138 3.38 -16.70 18.27
C ALA A 138 2.24 -17.38 17.52
N ASP A 139 1.18 -17.77 18.23
CA ASP A 139 -0.05 -18.29 17.64
C ASP A 139 -0.96 -17.12 17.22
N LEU A 140 -0.98 -16.82 15.93
CA LEU A 140 -1.80 -15.75 15.38
C LEU A 140 -3.30 -16.10 15.40
N ARG A 141 -3.67 -17.37 15.37
CA ARG A 141 -5.07 -17.79 15.48
C ARG A 141 -5.61 -17.54 16.88
N ALA A 142 -4.81 -17.77 17.91
CA ALA A 142 -5.14 -17.41 19.28
C ALA A 142 -5.32 -15.89 19.46
N GLU A 143 -4.62 -15.10 18.66
CA GLU A 143 -4.82 -13.65 18.59
C GLU A 143 -6.01 -13.24 17.69
N GLY A 144 -6.81 -14.19 17.20
CA GLY A 144 -8.01 -13.95 16.39
C GLY A 144 -7.75 -13.73 14.89
N ILE A 145 -6.51 -13.92 14.43
CA ILE A 145 -6.16 -13.78 13.01
C ILE A 145 -6.35 -15.13 12.32
N LYS A 146 -7.30 -15.20 11.40
CA LYS A 146 -7.67 -16.45 10.70
C LYS A 146 -7.36 -16.41 9.21
N ASN A 147 -7.17 -15.22 8.63
CA ASN A 147 -6.87 -15.01 7.23
C ASN A 147 -5.46 -14.45 7.08
N PHE A 148 -4.54 -15.25 6.54
CA PHE A 148 -3.16 -14.87 6.27
C PHE A 148 -2.97 -14.36 4.83
N GLY A 149 -4.05 -14.30 4.03
CA GLY A 149 -4.04 -14.02 2.61
C GLY A 149 -3.73 -15.23 1.77
N ASN A 150 -3.98 -15.10 0.49
CA ASN A 150 -3.66 -16.14 -0.48
C ASN A 150 -2.46 -15.71 -1.30
N HIS A 151 -1.42 -16.53 -1.31
CA HIS A 151 -0.34 -16.36 -2.26
C HIS A 151 -0.87 -16.50 -3.69
N ARG A 152 -0.62 -15.51 -4.51
CA ARG A 152 -0.98 -15.47 -5.94
C ARG A 152 0.21 -14.98 -6.75
N GLN A 153 0.29 -15.41 -8.01
CA GLN A 153 1.27 -14.86 -8.94
C GLN A 153 1.01 -13.36 -9.16
N TYR A 154 2.05 -12.55 -9.10
CA TYR A 154 2.05 -11.13 -9.43
C TYR A 154 3.39 -10.76 -10.08
N GLY A 155 3.50 -9.57 -10.66
CA GLY A 155 4.69 -9.08 -11.33
C GLY A 155 4.35 -8.30 -12.59
N HIS A 156 5.31 -8.20 -13.50
CA HIS A 156 5.15 -7.42 -14.72
C HIS A 156 4.03 -7.98 -15.61
N GLY A 157 3.09 -7.11 -15.95
CA GLY A 157 1.94 -7.47 -16.79
C GLY A 157 0.86 -8.27 -16.07
N LEU A 158 1.05 -8.60 -14.80
CA LEU A 158 0.07 -9.28 -13.97
C LEU A 158 -0.71 -8.29 -13.08
N PRO A 159 -1.87 -8.69 -12.54
CA PRO A 159 -2.65 -7.83 -11.67
C PRO A 159 -1.89 -7.40 -10.42
N VAL A 160 -2.10 -6.15 -9.99
CA VAL A 160 -1.71 -5.71 -8.64
C VAL A 160 -2.81 -6.15 -7.67
N ILE A 161 -2.43 -6.99 -6.72
CA ILE A 161 -3.32 -7.60 -5.74
C ILE A 161 -2.86 -7.28 -4.32
N PRO A 162 -3.76 -7.29 -3.33
CA PRO A 162 -3.38 -7.16 -1.93
C PRO A 162 -2.29 -8.13 -1.53
N ALA A 163 -1.43 -7.73 -0.60
CA ALA A 163 -0.40 -8.60 -0.05
C ALA A 163 -1.00 -9.77 0.74
N THR A 164 -0.25 -10.86 0.89
CA THR A 164 -0.42 -11.77 2.02
C THR A 164 -0.09 -11.04 3.31
N LEU A 165 -0.27 -11.69 4.45
CA LEU A 165 0.17 -11.14 5.73
C LEU A 165 1.63 -10.67 5.63
N GLU A 166 1.92 -9.50 6.17
CA GLU A 166 3.26 -8.95 6.34
C GLU A 166 3.49 -8.64 7.82
N LEU A 167 4.73 -8.79 8.27
CA LEU A 167 5.16 -8.51 9.64
C LEU A 167 5.94 -7.18 9.68
N PHE A 168 5.64 -6.36 10.68
CA PHE A 168 6.35 -5.10 10.94
C PHE A 168 6.87 -5.08 12.37
N TYR A 169 8.10 -4.62 12.54
CA TYR A 169 8.75 -4.44 13.83
C TYR A 169 9.18 -2.99 13.98
N ASN A 170 8.63 -2.28 14.98
CA ASN A 170 8.85 -0.85 15.22
C ASN A 170 8.60 0.03 13.98
N GLY A 171 7.60 -0.33 13.16
CA GLY A 171 7.23 0.38 11.95
C GLY A 171 8.10 0.05 10.71
N GLU A 172 9.06 -0.87 10.82
CA GLU A 172 9.84 -1.35 9.67
C GLU A 172 9.31 -2.70 9.18
N PRO A 173 9.22 -2.91 7.85
CA PRO A 173 8.79 -4.19 7.29
C PRO A 173 9.86 -5.26 7.50
N MET A 174 9.43 -6.42 7.99
CA MET A 174 10.28 -7.58 8.16
C MET A 174 10.32 -8.44 6.89
N THR A 175 11.39 -9.19 6.71
CA THR A 175 11.64 -9.98 5.51
C THR A 175 11.01 -11.37 5.65
N LEU A 176 10.18 -11.77 4.69
CA LEU A 176 9.76 -13.17 4.58
C LEU A 176 11.00 -14.03 4.32
N SER A 177 11.15 -15.14 5.10
CA SER A 177 12.31 -16.03 5.02
C SER A 177 12.68 -16.36 3.57
N ARG A 178 13.94 -16.20 3.21
CA ARG A 178 14.39 -16.22 1.81
C ARG A 178 15.78 -16.78 1.63
N TYR A 179 16.06 -17.27 0.42
CA TYR A 179 17.40 -17.62 -0.01
C TYR A 179 17.69 -17.15 -1.44
N PRO A 180 18.87 -16.54 -1.68
CA PRO A 180 19.86 -16.12 -0.69
C PRO A 180 19.42 -14.84 0.05
N ASN A 181 20.02 -14.55 1.22
CA ASN A 181 19.76 -13.33 1.99
C ASN A 181 20.24 -12.07 1.28
N LYS A 182 21.25 -12.20 0.42
CA LYS A 182 21.77 -11.11 -0.42
C LYS A 182 21.95 -11.59 -1.85
N GLY A 183 21.62 -10.72 -2.81
CA GLY A 183 21.67 -11.06 -4.24
C GLY A 183 20.57 -12.04 -4.65
N ALA A 184 20.84 -12.82 -5.70
CA ALA A 184 19.91 -13.78 -6.28
C ALA A 184 20.65 -14.99 -6.87
N MET A 185 19.94 -16.10 -7.03
CA MET A 185 20.45 -17.30 -7.72
C MET A 185 20.22 -17.16 -9.23
N LYS A 186 21.18 -17.60 -10.02
CA LYS A 186 21.05 -17.62 -11.48
C LYS A 186 20.17 -18.79 -11.93
N ILE A 187 19.41 -18.57 -13.00
CA ILE A 187 18.66 -19.62 -13.67
C ILE A 187 19.65 -20.46 -14.48
N GLY A 188 19.68 -21.76 -14.21
CA GLY A 188 20.49 -22.71 -14.96
C GLY A 188 19.88 -23.05 -16.34
N LYS A 189 20.34 -24.14 -16.96
CA LYS A 189 19.86 -24.57 -18.27
C LYS A 189 18.32 -24.75 -18.25
N VAL A 190 17.62 -24.03 -19.11
CA VAL A 190 16.18 -24.18 -19.30
C VAL A 190 15.92 -25.39 -20.18
N ALA A 191 15.18 -26.37 -19.63
CA ALA A 191 14.73 -27.55 -20.33
C ALA A 191 13.39 -27.32 -21.05
N ASP A 192 12.51 -26.51 -20.45
CA ASP A 192 11.23 -26.08 -21.01
C ASP A 192 10.95 -24.63 -20.54
N PRO A 193 10.83 -23.64 -21.44
CA PRO A 193 10.57 -22.25 -21.05
C PRO A 193 9.17 -22.01 -20.47
N GLY A 194 8.31 -23.03 -20.48
CA GLY A 194 6.89 -22.89 -20.16
C GLY A 194 6.08 -22.36 -21.35
N SER A 195 4.80 -22.13 -21.13
CA SER A 195 3.99 -21.37 -22.10
C SER A 195 4.39 -19.90 -22.09
N VAL A 196 4.16 -19.22 -23.23
CA VAL A 196 4.51 -17.80 -23.41
C VAL A 196 3.22 -17.00 -23.67
N PRO A 197 2.51 -16.58 -22.63
CA PRO A 197 1.22 -15.87 -22.77
C PRO A 197 1.31 -14.63 -23.68
N ARG A 198 2.45 -13.94 -23.69
CA ARG A 198 2.69 -12.75 -24.51
C ARG A 198 2.55 -13.03 -26.01
N THR A 199 2.80 -14.23 -26.47
CA THR A 199 2.69 -14.65 -27.87
C THR A 199 1.42 -15.45 -28.15
N GLY A 200 0.48 -15.51 -27.19
CA GLY A 200 -0.80 -16.17 -27.34
C GLY A 200 -0.83 -17.66 -26.95
N ASP A 201 0.24 -18.19 -26.34
CA ASP A 201 0.24 -19.56 -25.81
C ASP A 201 -0.56 -19.62 -24.50
N LYS A 202 -1.78 -20.16 -24.57
CA LYS A 202 -2.73 -20.28 -23.45
C LYS A 202 -2.65 -21.63 -22.71
N SER A 203 -1.63 -22.44 -22.94
CA SER A 203 -1.51 -23.76 -22.30
C SER A 203 -1.26 -23.71 -20.78
N ASN A 204 -1.02 -22.52 -20.22
CA ASN A 204 -0.84 -22.27 -18.79
C ASN A 204 0.21 -23.17 -18.11
N ARG A 205 1.28 -23.50 -18.85
CA ARG A 205 2.34 -24.43 -18.43
C ARG A 205 3.52 -23.66 -17.83
N GLY A 206 3.91 -23.97 -16.58
CA GLY A 206 5.09 -23.43 -15.95
C GLY A 206 6.39 -23.94 -16.60
N ALA A 207 7.50 -23.24 -16.36
CA ALA A 207 8.81 -23.59 -16.89
C ALA A 207 9.47 -24.72 -16.10
N LEU A 208 10.45 -25.39 -16.74
CA LEU A 208 11.36 -26.38 -16.14
C LEU A 208 12.80 -25.95 -16.41
N PHE A 209 13.59 -25.72 -15.38
CA PHE A 209 14.99 -25.31 -15.50
C PHE A 209 15.88 -25.94 -14.43
N ALA A 210 17.16 -26.08 -14.73
CA ALA A 210 18.15 -26.55 -13.77
C ALA A 210 18.44 -25.46 -12.71
N TYR A 211 18.52 -25.85 -11.45
CA TYR A 211 19.06 -24.97 -10.41
C TYR A 211 20.59 -25.01 -10.40
N THR A 212 21.20 -23.89 -10.03
CA THR A 212 22.66 -23.72 -9.98
C THR A 212 23.24 -23.89 -8.58
N ASP A 213 22.37 -23.95 -7.57
CA ASP A 213 22.74 -24.05 -6.16
C ASP A 213 22.14 -25.30 -5.52
N SER A 214 22.99 -26.10 -4.84
CA SER A 214 22.55 -27.33 -4.17
C SER A 214 21.60 -27.09 -2.98
N ARG A 215 21.41 -25.85 -2.55
CA ARG A 215 20.50 -25.49 -1.47
C ARG A 215 19.07 -25.99 -1.71
N HIS A 216 18.63 -26.05 -2.95
CA HIS A 216 17.32 -26.58 -3.35
C HIS A 216 17.04 -28.00 -2.82
N LYS A 217 18.08 -28.81 -2.56
CA LYS A 217 17.92 -30.16 -1.99
C LYS A 217 17.34 -30.13 -0.57
N LYS A 218 17.59 -29.05 0.19
CA LYS A 218 17.04 -28.88 1.55
C LYS A 218 15.53 -28.58 1.52
N TRP A 219 15.00 -28.04 0.43
CA TRP A 219 13.59 -27.68 0.29
C TRP A 219 12.75 -28.80 -0.31
N PHE A 220 13.36 -29.94 -0.62
CA PHE A 220 12.66 -31.09 -1.17
C PHE A 220 11.52 -31.53 -0.26
N GLY A 221 10.32 -31.68 -0.82
CA GLY A 221 9.11 -32.05 -0.08
C GLY A 221 8.42 -30.90 0.67
N GLN A 222 9.02 -29.70 0.70
CA GLN A 222 8.36 -28.51 1.26
C GLN A 222 7.26 -28.02 0.32
N GLN A 223 6.18 -27.56 0.94
CA GLN A 223 5.03 -27.00 0.21
C GLN A 223 5.07 -25.47 0.25
N ASN A 224 4.37 -24.83 -0.71
CA ASN A 224 4.17 -23.39 -0.74
C ASN A 224 5.45 -22.55 -0.85
N ILE A 225 6.46 -23.09 -1.57
CA ILE A 225 7.68 -22.34 -1.90
C ILE A 225 7.41 -21.47 -3.12
N TRP A 226 7.88 -20.25 -3.07
CA TRP A 226 7.74 -19.27 -4.16
C TRP A 226 9.11 -18.77 -4.61
N ILE A 227 9.19 -18.33 -5.85
CA ILE A 227 10.34 -17.58 -6.35
C ILE A 227 9.92 -16.19 -6.76
N GLN A 228 10.82 -15.24 -6.56
CA GLN A 228 10.69 -13.88 -7.06
C GLN A 228 11.93 -13.50 -7.85
N GLY A 229 11.77 -13.04 -9.08
CA GLY A 229 12.92 -12.67 -9.90
C GLY A 229 12.57 -12.19 -11.29
N THR A 230 13.61 -11.88 -12.05
CA THR A 230 13.51 -11.56 -13.48
C THR A 230 13.84 -12.81 -14.29
N LEU A 231 12.79 -13.51 -14.70
CA LEU A 231 12.94 -14.87 -15.24
C LEU A 231 13.26 -14.90 -16.74
N ASN A 232 13.13 -13.74 -17.44
CA ASN A 232 13.46 -13.63 -18.87
C ASN A 232 14.09 -12.29 -19.21
N TYR A 233 13.34 -11.18 -19.07
CA TYR A 233 13.81 -9.82 -19.34
C TYR A 233 14.02 -9.06 -18.04
N GLY A 234 15.05 -8.22 -17.97
CA GLY A 234 15.41 -7.47 -16.76
C GLY A 234 14.42 -6.37 -16.37
N PHE A 235 13.34 -6.18 -17.13
CA PHE A 235 12.19 -5.32 -16.78
C PHE A 235 10.96 -6.10 -16.34
N GLY A 236 10.99 -7.43 -16.37
CA GLY A 236 9.84 -8.28 -16.10
C GLY A 236 10.05 -9.14 -14.86
N ASP A 237 9.63 -8.65 -13.70
CA ASP A 237 9.59 -9.44 -12.48
C ASP A 237 8.40 -10.42 -12.47
N ASP A 238 8.58 -11.54 -11.78
CA ASP A 238 7.53 -12.52 -11.52
C ASP A 238 7.67 -13.07 -10.10
N TYR A 239 6.54 -13.30 -9.46
CA TYR A 239 6.38 -14.00 -8.21
C TYR A 239 5.61 -15.29 -8.49
N ASN A 240 6.30 -16.43 -8.53
CA ASN A 240 5.78 -17.66 -9.12
C ASN A 240 5.94 -18.85 -8.16
N PRO A 241 4.92 -19.68 -7.97
CA PRO A 241 5.03 -20.86 -7.11
C PRO A 241 5.86 -21.98 -7.78
N ILE A 242 6.67 -22.63 -6.96
CA ILE A 242 7.31 -23.90 -7.34
C ILE A 242 6.26 -25.00 -7.29
N ASP A 243 6.17 -25.80 -8.34
CA ASP A 243 5.35 -27.00 -8.40
C ASP A 243 6.07 -28.19 -7.76
N PHE A 244 7.32 -28.45 -8.19
CA PHE A 244 8.19 -29.43 -7.56
C PHE A 244 9.68 -29.12 -7.77
N ILE A 245 10.51 -29.76 -6.95
CA ILE A 245 11.97 -29.78 -7.05
C ILE A 245 12.39 -31.22 -7.31
N ASP A 246 13.06 -31.45 -8.44
CA ASP A 246 13.68 -32.75 -8.75
C ASP A 246 15.14 -32.73 -8.31
N THR A 247 15.44 -33.42 -7.21
CA THR A 247 16.79 -33.48 -6.64
C THR A 247 17.73 -34.43 -7.37
N ILE A 248 17.20 -35.34 -8.19
CA ILE A 248 17.96 -36.29 -9.03
C ILE A 248 18.38 -35.59 -10.32
N ALA A 249 17.44 -35.00 -11.03
CA ALA A 249 17.74 -34.25 -12.25
C ALA A 249 18.34 -32.86 -11.99
N GLY A 250 18.27 -32.36 -10.75
CA GLY A 250 18.75 -31.03 -10.40
C GLY A 250 17.90 -29.91 -11.01
N GLN A 251 16.56 -30.06 -11.00
CA GLN A 251 15.64 -29.15 -11.69
C GLN A 251 14.54 -28.60 -10.79
N VAL A 252 14.04 -27.42 -11.15
CA VAL A 252 12.86 -26.78 -10.57
C VAL A 252 11.79 -26.66 -11.63
N LYS A 253 10.57 -27.08 -11.29
CA LYS A 253 9.36 -26.87 -12.09
C LYS A 253 8.54 -25.74 -11.48
N LEU A 254 8.21 -24.73 -12.28
CA LEU A 254 7.23 -23.71 -11.89
C LEU A 254 5.81 -24.18 -12.13
N LYS A 255 4.89 -23.73 -11.31
CA LYS A 255 3.47 -24.07 -11.43
C LYS A 255 2.75 -23.22 -12.47
N LYS A 256 3.15 -21.96 -12.63
CA LYS A 256 2.52 -20.99 -13.54
C LYS A 256 3.51 -20.54 -14.61
N PRO A 257 3.04 -20.11 -15.79
CA PRO A 257 3.91 -19.55 -16.82
C PRO A 257 4.40 -18.15 -16.41
N HIS A 258 5.59 -17.80 -16.86
CA HIS A 258 6.04 -16.41 -16.93
C HIS A 258 5.53 -15.76 -18.22
N LEU A 259 5.16 -14.46 -18.19
CA LEU A 259 4.58 -13.74 -19.34
C LEU A 259 5.36 -13.92 -20.66
N TYR A 260 6.68 -13.98 -20.57
CA TYR A 260 7.60 -14.11 -21.71
C TYR A 260 8.29 -15.49 -21.81
N GLY A 261 7.84 -16.47 -21.03
CA GLY A 261 8.60 -17.72 -20.80
C GLY A 261 9.81 -17.48 -19.89
N VAL A 262 10.55 -18.54 -19.57
CA VAL A 262 11.77 -18.48 -18.74
C VAL A 262 13.00 -18.62 -19.63
N GLY A 263 14.00 -17.75 -19.41
CA GLY A 263 15.29 -17.78 -20.09
C GLY A 263 16.46 -18.01 -19.16
N SER A 264 17.65 -18.26 -19.72
CA SER A 264 18.90 -18.38 -18.96
C SER A 264 20.10 -17.86 -19.74
N GLY A 265 21.17 -17.53 -19.04
CA GLY A 265 22.45 -17.10 -19.63
C GLY A 265 22.64 -15.58 -19.68
N LYS A 266 21.70 -14.77 -19.17
CA LYS A 266 21.85 -13.33 -18.98
C LYS A 266 22.01 -13.02 -17.48
N ASP A 267 22.75 -11.96 -17.17
CA ASP A 267 23.04 -11.59 -15.78
C ASP A 267 21.80 -11.26 -14.96
N PHE A 268 20.77 -10.73 -15.60
CA PHE A 268 19.49 -10.40 -14.95
C PHE A 268 18.51 -11.58 -14.86
N GLN A 269 18.85 -12.77 -15.43
CA GLN A 269 18.00 -13.96 -15.34
C GLN A 269 18.28 -14.69 -14.04
N GLU A 270 17.59 -14.26 -12.99
CA GLU A 270 17.85 -14.67 -11.61
C GLU A 270 16.60 -14.65 -10.75
N TYR A 271 16.66 -15.31 -9.60
CA TYR A 271 15.56 -15.39 -8.66
C TYR A 271 16.03 -15.58 -7.22
N VAL A 272 15.12 -15.26 -6.32
CA VAL A 272 15.21 -15.55 -4.89
C VAL A 272 14.10 -16.53 -4.54
N ALA A 273 14.38 -17.57 -3.77
CA ALA A 273 13.36 -18.44 -3.21
C ALA A 273 12.87 -17.86 -1.87
N ILE A 274 11.59 -17.91 -1.61
CA ILE A 274 10.97 -17.29 -0.45
C ILE A 274 9.89 -18.19 0.16
N ASN A 275 9.48 -17.85 1.40
CA ASN A 275 8.50 -18.59 2.18
C ASN A 275 8.98 -20.00 2.56
N ILE A 276 10.19 -20.09 3.12
CA ILE A 276 10.86 -21.33 3.46
C ILE A 276 11.32 -21.28 4.92
N LEU A 277 10.80 -22.16 5.78
CA LEU A 277 11.16 -22.16 7.21
C LEU A 277 12.66 -22.43 7.43
N GLU A 278 13.26 -23.31 6.63
CA GLU A 278 14.68 -23.65 6.66
C GLU A 278 15.62 -22.49 6.32
N GLU A 279 15.07 -21.43 5.72
CA GLU A 279 15.78 -20.21 5.35
C GLU A 279 15.45 -19.04 6.29
N LEU A 280 14.85 -19.31 7.46
CA LEU A 280 14.71 -18.32 8.54
C LEU A 280 16.03 -18.31 9.33
N ASP A 281 17.05 -17.66 8.81
CA ASP A 281 18.42 -17.76 9.28
C ASP A 281 19.12 -16.40 9.54
N SER A 282 18.38 -15.29 9.45
CA SER A 282 18.88 -13.93 9.68
C SER A 282 17.93 -13.08 10.55
N PRO A 283 18.48 -12.15 11.35
CA PRO A 283 17.65 -11.19 12.09
C PRO A 283 16.72 -10.40 11.18
N GLY A 284 15.45 -10.25 11.57
CA GLY A 284 14.43 -9.58 10.78
C GLY A 284 13.66 -10.51 9.85
N GLU A 285 14.03 -11.77 9.77
CA GLU A 285 13.27 -12.75 8.98
C GLU A 285 12.14 -13.40 9.76
N TRP A 286 11.09 -13.76 9.01
CA TRP A 286 9.91 -14.43 9.54
C TRP A 286 9.32 -15.43 8.55
N TYR A 287 8.56 -16.38 9.09
CA TYR A 287 7.83 -17.40 8.35
C TYR A 287 6.49 -17.66 9.05
N ILE A 288 5.45 -17.94 8.29
CA ILE A 288 4.17 -18.39 8.85
C ILE A 288 3.80 -19.78 8.34
N ASP A 289 3.53 -20.69 9.26
CA ASP A 289 2.82 -21.92 8.93
C ASP A 289 1.31 -21.61 8.87
N GLU A 290 0.80 -21.44 7.67
CA GLU A 290 -0.62 -21.12 7.44
C GLU A 290 -1.55 -22.22 7.93
N THR A 291 -1.08 -23.47 8.05
CA THR A 291 -1.89 -24.60 8.52
C THR A 291 -2.13 -24.51 10.02
N SER A 292 -1.11 -24.27 10.80
CA SER A 292 -1.22 -24.12 12.26
C SER A 292 -1.59 -22.69 12.68
N GLY A 293 -1.18 -21.68 11.88
CA GLY A 293 -1.29 -20.27 12.22
C GLY A 293 -0.15 -19.77 13.10
N ILE A 294 0.92 -20.55 13.22
CA ILE A 294 2.09 -20.16 14.01
C ILE A 294 3.03 -19.30 13.16
N LEU A 295 3.27 -18.09 13.65
CA LEU A 295 4.28 -17.19 13.14
C LEU A 295 5.63 -17.50 13.80
N TYR A 296 6.66 -17.72 13.01
CA TYR A 296 8.06 -17.83 13.44
C TYR A 296 8.80 -16.57 13.04
N PHE A 297 9.58 -16.00 13.97
CA PHE A 297 10.22 -14.72 13.76
C PHE A 297 11.57 -14.63 14.48
N TRP A 298 12.60 -14.23 13.77
CA TRP A 298 13.87 -13.84 14.37
C TRP A 298 13.91 -12.31 14.52
N PRO A 299 13.62 -11.75 15.70
CA PRO A 299 13.59 -10.30 15.89
C PRO A 299 14.95 -9.66 15.61
N PRO A 300 14.99 -8.48 14.98
CA PRO A 300 16.25 -7.77 14.72
C PRO A 300 16.83 -7.11 16.00
N ALA A 301 16.03 -6.99 17.05
CA ALA A 301 16.42 -6.42 18.34
C ALA A 301 15.54 -6.98 19.48
N GLU A 302 15.64 -6.42 20.68
CA GLU A 302 14.89 -6.87 21.86
C GLU A 302 13.37 -6.76 21.64
N MET A 303 12.65 -7.82 22.01
CA MET A 303 11.17 -7.89 21.88
C MET A 303 10.43 -7.01 22.91
N LYS A 304 11.03 -6.81 24.10
CA LYS A 304 10.37 -6.06 25.18
C LYS A 304 10.14 -4.60 24.77
N GLY A 305 8.88 -4.18 24.80
CA GLY A 305 8.50 -2.81 24.43
C GLY A 305 8.47 -2.53 22.93
N ALA A 306 8.76 -3.53 22.08
CA ALA A 306 8.67 -3.38 20.63
C ALA A 306 7.21 -3.27 20.19
N LEU A 307 6.96 -2.45 19.18
CA LEU A 307 5.69 -2.43 18.43
C LEU A 307 5.77 -3.50 17.33
N ILE A 308 5.01 -4.57 17.50
CA ILE A 308 4.92 -5.65 16.52
C ILE A 308 3.53 -5.62 15.91
N GLN A 309 3.45 -5.52 14.58
CA GLN A 309 2.20 -5.47 13.85
C GLN A 309 2.20 -6.49 12.71
N VAL A 310 1.04 -7.04 12.41
CA VAL A 310 0.81 -7.85 11.21
C VAL A 310 -0.29 -7.22 10.39
N SER A 311 -0.14 -7.18 9.06
CA SER A 311 -1.16 -6.64 8.16
C SER A 311 -2.37 -7.57 8.07
N ILE A 312 -3.58 -6.99 8.07
CA ILE A 312 -4.84 -7.76 8.04
C ILE A 312 -5.76 -7.30 6.90
N LEU A 313 -6.00 -5.99 6.81
CA LEU A 313 -7.01 -5.41 5.94
C LEU A 313 -6.55 -5.45 4.48
N GLU A 314 -7.29 -6.15 3.62
CA GLU A 314 -7.04 -6.25 2.17
C GLU A 314 -7.65 -5.07 1.40
N ASP A 315 -8.78 -4.56 1.87
CA ASP A 315 -9.41 -3.35 1.35
C ASP A 315 -8.61 -2.09 1.73
N PRO A 316 -8.84 -0.94 1.07
CA PRO A 316 -8.21 0.32 1.45
C PRO A 316 -8.42 0.63 2.94
N ILE A 317 -7.37 1.12 3.61
CA ILE A 317 -7.49 1.51 5.02
C ILE A 317 -8.49 2.67 5.16
N ILE A 318 -8.36 3.68 4.30
CA ILE A 318 -9.30 4.81 4.19
C ILE A 318 -9.84 4.88 2.77
N ALA A 319 -11.17 5.02 2.62
CA ALA A 319 -11.83 5.24 1.34
C ALA A 319 -12.67 6.52 1.37
N LEU A 320 -12.41 7.41 0.42
CA LEU A 320 -13.09 8.69 0.23
C LEU A 320 -13.85 8.62 -1.10
N GLU A 321 -15.17 8.38 -1.05
CA GLU A 321 -15.99 8.06 -2.22
C GLU A 321 -17.17 9.00 -2.34
N GLY A 322 -17.13 9.89 -3.34
CA GLY A 322 -18.15 10.93 -3.52
C GLY A 322 -18.07 12.05 -2.48
N THR A 323 -16.91 12.21 -1.83
CA THR A 323 -16.71 13.28 -0.84
C THR A 323 -16.50 14.63 -1.53
N GLU A 324 -16.84 15.69 -0.81
CA GLU A 324 -16.65 17.06 -1.28
C GLU A 324 -16.14 17.95 -0.14
N HIS A 325 -15.12 18.78 -0.42
CA HIS A 325 -14.50 19.70 0.54
C HIS A 325 -14.03 19.03 1.85
N LEU A 326 -13.58 17.79 1.78
CA LEU A 326 -13.13 17.00 2.91
C LEU A 326 -11.61 17.02 3.02
N THR A 327 -11.09 17.11 4.24
CA THR A 327 -9.64 17.09 4.51
C THR A 327 -9.27 15.97 5.47
N ILE A 328 -8.25 15.17 5.12
CA ILE A 328 -7.53 14.22 6.00
C ILE A 328 -6.16 14.82 6.29
N LYS A 329 -5.81 15.03 7.57
CA LYS A 329 -4.60 15.79 7.90
C LYS A 329 -3.79 15.22 9.05
N GLY A 330 -2.47 15.12 8.84
CA GLY A 330 -1.50 14.84 9.91
C GLY A 330 -1.58 13.45 10.52
N LEU A 331 -2.12 12.47 9.79
CA LEU A 331 -2.30 11.09 10.24
C LEU A 331 -1.20 10.18 9.67
N THR A 332 -0.84 9.14 10.41
CA THR A 332 -0.10 8.00 9.88
C THR A 332 -1.10 6.90 9.49
N ILE A 333 -1.03 6.43 8.24
CA ILE A 333 -1.85 5.34 7.70
C ILE A 333 -0.90 4.21 7.35
N GLU A 334 -1.07 3.03 7.97
CA GLU A 334 -0.04 1.97 7.88
C GLU A 334 -0.56 0.55 8.04
N ALA A 335 0.30 -0.42 7.70
CA ALA A 335 0.15 -1.85 7.96
C ALA A 335 -1.10 -2.48 7.34
N GLY A 336 -1.52 -2.02 6.15
CA GLY A 336 -2.58 -2.63 5.36
C GLY A 336 -2.04 -3.55 4.27
N ARG A 337 -2.82 -4.54 3.85
CA ARG A 337 -2.46 -5.42 2.71
C ARG A 337 -2.76 -4.80 1.36
N GLY A 338 -3.74 -3.89 1.30
CA GLY A 338 -4.21 -3.20 0.11
C GLY A 338 -3.66 -1.78 -0.02
N ILE A 339 -4.54 -0.88 -0.45
CA ILE A 339 -4.26 0.56 -0.65
C ILE A 339 -4.33 1.28 0.70
N GLY A 340 -3.44 2.25 0.91
CA GLY A 340 -3.49 3.12 2.09
C GLY A 340 -4.71 4.02 2.08
N ILE A 341 -4.78 4.96 1.12
CA ILE A 341 -5.92 5.88 0.94
C ILE A 341 -6.44 5.76 -0.48
N TYR A 342 -7.73 5.48 -0.62
CA TYR A 342 -8.45 5.42 -1.88
C TYR A 342 -9.39 6.62 -2.03
N ILE A 343 -9.40 7.26 -3.22
CA ILE A 343 -10.24 8.43 -3.53
C ILE A 343 -10.98 8.19 -4.85
N GLU A 344 -12.32 8.30 -4.85
CA GLU A 344 -13.14 8.10 -6.03
C GLU A 344 -14.35 9.06 -6.03
N ARG A 345 -14.72 9.61 -7.21
CA ARG A 345 -15.85 10.53 -7.40
C ARG A 345 -15.86 11.71 -6.43
N SER A 346 -14.70 12.13 -5.97
CA SER A 346 -14.55 13.17 -4.94
C SER A 346 -14.11 14.48 -5.55
N ASN A 347 -14.52 15.60 -4.93
CA ASN A 347 -14.15 16.92 -5.39
C ASN A 347 -13.61 17.76 -4.21
N HIS A 348 -12.54 18.54 -4.47
CA HIS A 348 -11.92 19.38 -3.45
C HIS A 348 -11.54 18.60 -2.16
N THR A 349 -11.19 17.32 -2.32
CA THR A 349 -10.75 16.47 -1.21
C THR A 349 -9.23 16.58 -1.06
N LEU A 350 -8.77 16.81 0.16
CA LEU A 350 -7.36 17.05 0.47
C LEU A 350 -6.80 16.03 1.45
N VAL A 351 -5.70 15.40 1.10
CA VAL A 351 -4.84 14.63 2.01
C VAL A 351 -3.58 15.45 2.27
N ALA A 352 -3.37 15.93 3.50
CA ALA A 352 -2.30 16.87 3.80
C ALA A 352 -1.46 16.47 5.02
N GLY A 353 -0.13 16.56 4.90
CA GLY A 353 0.80 16.29 6.00
C GLY A 353 0.66 14.90 6.60
N CYS A 354 0.21 13.93 5.82
CA CYS A 354 0.04 12.54 6.23
C CYS A 354 1.29 11.71 5.95
N THR A 355 1.50 10.68 6.75
CA THR A 355 2.45 9.61 6.45
C THR A 355 1.66 8.38 6.02
N VAL A 356 1.93 7.85 4.82
CA VAL A 356 1.34 6.59 4.34
C VAL A 356 2.46 5.60 4.08
N ARG A 357 2.46 4.49 4.83
CA ARG A 357 3.59 3.54 4.77
C ARG A 357 3.16 2.10 5.04
N ASN A 358 4.05 1.16 4.71
CA ASN A 358 3.87 -0.25 5.05
C ASN A 358 2.52 -0.79 4.56
N VAL A 359 2.15 -0.45 3.33
CA VAL A 359 0.95 -0.95 2.67
C VAL A 359 1.32 -1.89 1.53
N GLY A 360 0.53 -2.92 1.34
CA GLY A 360 0.86 -4.01 0.42
C GLY A 360 0.70 -3.67 -1.07
N THR A 361 0.03 -2.55 -1.39
CA THR A 361 -0.08 -2.05 -2.77
C THR A 361 0.29 -0.57 -2.86
N SER A 362 -0.56 0.30 -3.36
CA SER A 362 -0.27 1.73 -3.51
C SER A 362 -0.54 2.51 -2.22
N GLY A 363 0.28 3.53 -1.95
CA GLY A 363 0.07 4.41 -0.81
C GLY A 363 -1.22 5.21 -0.91
N ILE A 364 -1.35 6.02 -1.96
CA ILE A 364 -2.56 6.82 -2.25
C ILE A 364 -2.99 6.56 -3.69
N PHE A 365 -4.28 6.29 -3.90
CA PHE A 365 -4.80 5.93 -5.21
C PHE A 365 -6.09 6.69 -5.52
N MET A 366 -6.07 7.55 -6.56
CA MET A 366 -7.22 8.33 -7.02
C MET A 366 -7.83 7.73 -8.27
N GLY A 367 -9.14 7.50 -8.23
CA GLY A 367 -9.93 6.95 -9.33
C GLY A 367 -10.00 5.43 -9.34
N GLN A 368 -10.78 4.89 -10.27
CA GLN A 368 -10.98 3.45 -10.39
C GLN A 368 -9.75 2.76 -10.98
N GLY A 369 -9.39 1.63 -10.42
CA GLY A 369 -8.46 0.69 -11.04
C GLY A 369 -9.13 -0.13 -12.12
N ALA A 370 -8.74 -1.40 -12.25
CA ALA A 370 -9.28 -2.31 -13.23
C ALA A 370 -9.65 -3.65 -12.59
N LYS A 371 -10.71 -4.27 -13.08
CA LYS A 371 -11.17 -5.58 -12.61
C LYS A 371 -10.02 -6.59 -12.63
N LEU A 372 -9.91 -7.39 -11.59
CA LEU A 372 -8.98 -8.51 -11.55
C LEU A 372 -9.28 -9.48 -12.69
N LEU A 373 -8.24 -9.91 -13.38
CA LEU A 373 -8.34 -11.07 -14.25
C LEU A 373 -8.65 -12.31 -13.40
N ASP A 374 -9.48 -13.17 -13.93
CA ASP A 374 -9.59 -14.55 -13.47
C ASP A 374 -8.20 -15.20 -13.55
N GLU A 375 -7.85 -16.05 -12.60
CA GLU A 375 -6.57 -16.76 -12.58
C GLU A 375 -6.35 -17.69 -13.78
N ASN A 376 -7.41 -17.99 -14.53
CA ASN A 376 -7.38 -18.74 -15.77
C ASN A 376 -7.43 -17.84 -17.02
N SER A 377 -7.62 -16.53 -16.85
CA SER A 377 -7.64 -15.60 -17.97
C SER A 377 -6.23 -15.35 -18.49
N SER A 378 -6.07 -15.34 -19.80
CA SER A 378 -4.86 -14.84 -20.45
C SER A 378 -4.79 -13.32 -20.29
N ILE A 379 -3.58 -12.80 -20.22
CA ILE A 379 -3.33 -11.34 -20.26
C ILE A 379 -3.98 -10.67 -21.49
N ASP A 380 -4.18 -11.44 -22.56
CA ASP A 380 -4.79 -10.99 -23.80
C ASP A 380 -6.32 -11.01 -23.78
N ASP A 381 -6.95 -11.69 -22.84
CA ASP A 381 -8.42 -11.76 -22.71
C ASP A 381 -8.99 -10.60 -21.87
N TYR A 382 -8.13 -9.75 -21.34
CA TYR A 382 -8.53 -8.69 -20.45
C TYR A 382 -9.18 -7.49 -21.16
N VAL A 383 -10.37 -7.12 -20.73
CA VAL A 383 -11.19 -6.04 -21.33
C VAL A 383 -11.09 -4.71 -20.56
N GLY A 384 -10.45 -4.69 -19.43
CA GLY A 384 -10.14 -3.44 -18.70
C GLY A 384 -11.34 -2.74 -18.07
N GLU A 385 -12.31 -3.49 -17.55
CA GLU A 385 -13.43 -2.87 -16.86
C GLU A 385 -12.96 -2.12 -15.62
N PRO A 386 -13.35 -0.84 -15.46
CA PRO A 386 -13.05 -0.08 -14.25
C PRO A 386 -13.66 -0.74 -13.01
N GLN A 387 -12.89 -0.78 -11.92
CA GLN A 387 -13.30 -1.37 -10.65
C GLN A 387 -12.91 -0.46 -9.49
N SER A 388 -13.89 -0.19 -8.61
CA SER A 388 -13.64 0.58 -7.38
C SER A 388 -12.78 -0.17 -6.40
N ARG A 389 -11.96 0.55 -5.63
CA ARG A 389 -11.09 0.05 -4.54
C ARG A 389 -10.05 -1.00 -4.93
N GLN A 390 -9.91 -1.31 -6.19
CA GLN A 390 -8.92 -2.26 -6.69
C GLN A 390 -7.96 -1.57 -7.66
N ILE A 391 -6.71 -1.96 -7.63
CA ILE A 391 -5.76 -1.64 -8.69
C ILE A 391 -5.92 -2.68 -9.80
N GLY A 392 -5.84 -3.97 -9.43
CA GLY A 392 -6.14 -5.09 -10.32
C GLY A 392 -5.28 -5.13 -11.58
N SER A 393 -5.90 -5.50 -12.70
CA SER A 393 -5.24 -5.69 -14.00
C SER A 393 -4.97 -4.39 -14.75
N PHE A 394 -4.63 -3.34 -14.02
CA PHE A 394 -4.49 -1.97 -14.52
C PHE A 394 -3.45 -1.81 -15.63
N GLN A 395 -2.36 -2.53 -15.58
CA GLN A 395 -1.28 -2.38 -16.57
C GLN A 395 -1.67 -2.94 -17.94
N ASN A 396 -2.39 -4.05 -18.00
CA ASN A 396 -2.84 -4.64 -19.26
C ASN A 396 -3.88 -3.78 -19.96
N HIS A 397 -4.59 -2.99 -19.19
CA HIS A 397 -5.57 -2.05 -19.64
C HIS A 397 -5.02 -1.01 -20.64
N ILE A 398 -3.75 -0.62 -20.49
CA ILE A 398 -3.12 0.43 -21.29
C ILE A 398 -3.10 0.12 -22.79
N TYR A 399 -3.04 -1.14 -23.17
CA TYR A 399 -2.89 -1.54 -24.57
C TYR A 399 -4.18 -1.74 -25.33
N ARG A 400 -5.27 -2.05 -24.65
CA ARG A 400 -6.50 -2.52 -25.31
C ARG A 400 -7.75 -1.76 -24.94
N ASN A 401 -7.76 -1.07 -23.80
CA ASN A 401 -8.96 -0.41 -23.32
C ASN A 401 -8.63 0.89 -22.59
N ASN A 402 -8.75 2.00 -23.29
CA ASN A 402 -8.57 3.32 -22.71
C ASN A 402 -9.73 3.67 -21.80
N THR A 403 -9.51 3.73 -20.51
CA THR A 403 -10.45 4.41 -19.63
C THR A 403 -10.25 5.92 -19.77
N TRP A 404 -11.17 6.59 -20.44
CA TRP A 404 -11.10 8.00 -20.70
C TRP A 404 -11.24 8.84 -19.43
N ASN A 405 -12.07 8.37 -18.50
CA ASN A 405 -12.31 8.96 -17.20
C ASN A 405 -12.34 7.89 -16.12
N ARG A 406 -11.43 7.99 -15.13
CA ARG A 406 -11.32 7.01 -14.04
C ARG A 406 -12.20 7.34 -12.84
N LYS A 407 -13.13 8.25 -13.00
CA LYS A 407 -14.06 8.67 -11.94
C LYS A 407 -13.33 9.11 -10.64
N ALA A 408 -12.20 9.75 -10.76
CA ALA A 408 -11.51 10.31 -9.59
C ALA A 408 -12.22 11.53 -9.02
N GLY A 409 -12.92 12.27 -9.89
CA GLY A 409 -13.46 13.61 -9.61
C GLY A 409 -12.45 14.69 -10.01
N SER A 410 -12.50 15.84 -9.33
CA SER A 410 -11.67 17.00 -9.67
C SER A 410 -11.20 17.79 -8.45
N ASN A 411 -10.13 18.59 -8.63
CA ASN A 411 -9.56 19.48 -7.62
C ASN A 411 -9.14 18.74 -6.32
N ASN A 412 -8.80 17.46 -6.42
CA ASN A 412 -8.34 16.67 -5.28
C ASN A 412 -6.83 16.84 -5.10
N GLY A 413 -6.36 16.87 -3.86
CA GLY A 413 -4.95 17.14 -3.56
C GLY A 413 -4.30 16.13 -2.63
N VAL A 414 -3.01 15.85 -2.89
CA VAL A 414 -2.08 15.25 -1.94
C VAL A 414 -0.99 16.28 -1.69
N LEU A 415 -0.89 16.77 -0.47
CA LEU A 415 -0.02 17.89 -0.11
C LEU A 415 0.88 17.56 1.06
N SER A 416 2.18 17.76 0.90
CA SER A 416 3.17 17.62 1.98
C SER A 416 3.09 16.27 2.71
N CYS A 417 2.91 15.18 1.97
CA CYS A 417 2.81 13.83 2.49
C CYS A 417 4.11 13.05 2.32
N ASP A 418 4.43 12.19 3.29
CA ASP A 418 5.46 11.16 3.18
C ASP A 418 4.81 9.83 2.80
N VAL A 419 5.19 9.26 1.65
CA VAL A 419 4.65 7.97 1.17
C VAL A 419 5.79 7.02 0.90
N TYR A 420 5.88 5.92 1.67
CA TYR A 420 7.02 5.02 1.57
C TYR A 420 6.74 3.59 2.04
N ASN A 421 7.68 2.68 1.75
CA ASN A 421 7.55 1.25 2.03
C ASN A 421 6.26 0.66 1.47
N THR A 422 5.86 1.08 0.25
CA THR A 422 4.66 0.56 -0.42
C THR A 422 4.98 -0.68 -1.26
N GLY A 423 4.03 -1.59 -1.35
CA GLY A 423 4.21 -2.85 -2.09
C GLY A 423 4.28 -2.65 -3.61
N SER A 424 3.59 -1.63 -4.12
CA SER A 424 3.59 -1.25 -5.54
C SER A 424 3.97 0.23 -5.68
N GLY A 425 3.12 1.10 -6.20
CA GLY A 425 3.42 2.52 -6.36
C GLY A 425 3.24 3.36 -5.10
N GLY A 426 3.75 4.59 -5.15
CA GLY A 426 3.54 5.57 -4.11
C GLY A 426 2.19 6.27 -4.22
N ILE A 427 2.09 7.25 -5.11
CA ILE A 427 0.89 8.08 -5.31
C ILE A 427 0.38 7.92 -6.74
N TYR A 428 -0.89 7.64 -6.89
CA TYR A 428 -1.59 7.66 -8.18
C TYR A 428 -2.57 8.83 -8.21
N ILE A 429 -2.31 9.77 -9.11
CA ILE A 429 -3.14 10.95 -9.35
C ILE A 429 -3.96 10.71 -10.63
N SER A 430 -5.27 10.92 -10.54
CA SER A 430 -6.15 10.93 -11.69
C SER A 430 -7.19 12.03 -11.54
N GLY A 431 -7.84 12.36 -12.61
CA GLY A 431 -8.92 13.36 -12.67
C GLY A 431 -9.06 13.93 -14.07
N GLY A 432 -10.24 14.46 -14.36
CA GLY A 432 -10.57 14.95 -15.68
C GLY A 432 -10.94 13.84 -16.66
N ASP A 433 -11.16 14.25 -17.92
CA ASP A 433 -11.60 13.35 -18.98
C ASP A 433 -10.73 13.56 -20.24
N LYS A 434 -10.04 12.50 -20.65
CA LYS A 434 -9.10 12.52 -21.78
C LYS A 434 -9.80 12.71 -23.13
N LYS A 435 -11.05 12.24 -23.26
CA LYS A 435 -11.79 12.32 -24.52
C LYS A 435 -12.27 13.73 -24.80
N THR A 436 -12.69 14.45 -23.76
CA THR A 436 -13.21 15.82 -23.87
C THR A 436 -12.16 16.88 -23.52
N LEU A 437 -10.97 16.46 -23.05
CA LEU A 437 -9.92 17.32 -22.51
C LEU A 437 -10.39 18.18 -21.32
N THR A 438 -11.39 17.70 -20.59
CA THR A 438 -11.85 18.36 -19.37
C THR A 438 -10.82 18.18 -18.27
N LYS A 439 -10.31 19.28 -17.72
CA LYS A 439 -9.26 19.25 -16.70
C LYS A 439 -9.76 18.74 -15.35
N GLY A 440 -8.99 17.85 -14.74
CA GLY A 440 -9.23 17.34 -13.39
C GLY A 440 -8.71 18.27 -12.30
N ASN A 441 -7.63 19.03 -12.58
CA ASN A 441 -6.97 19.93 -11.63
C ASN A 441 -6.58 19.23 -10.29
N SER A 442 -6.45 17.91 -10.30
CA SER A 442 -5.94 17.16 -9.15
C SER A 442 -4.42 17.27 -9.07
N TYR A 443 -3.84 17.14 -7.89
CA TYR A 443 -2.42 17.37 -7.73
C TYR A 443 -1.74 16.53 -6.65
N ALA A 444 -0.42 16.29 -6.83
CA ALA A 444 0.51 15.90 -5.78
C ALA A 444 1.59 16.98 -5.67
N GLU A 445 1.74 17.56 -4.49
CA GLU A 445 2.62 18.69 -4.27
C GLU A 445 3.39 18.57 -2.96
N ASN A 446 4.68 18.89 -3.00
CA ASN A 446 5.58 18.91 -1.84
C ASN A 446 5.58 17.58 -1.06
N CYS A 447 5.47 16.45 -1.78
CA CYS A 447 5.48 15.11 -1.19
C CYS A 447 6.86 14.47 -1.30
N ARG A 448 7.18 13.57 -0.37
CA ARG A 448 8.33 12.66 -0.45
C ARG A 448 7.80 11.25 -0.72
N VAL A 449 8.30 10.61 -1.78
CA VAL A 449 7.87 9.27 -2.20
C VAL A 449 9.09 8.39 -2.38
N TYR A 450 9.25 7.37 -1.54
CA TYR A 450 10.48 6.56 -1.54
C TYR A 450 10.25 5.13 -1.06
N ASN A 451 11.19 4.23 -1.31
CA ASN A 451 11.09 2.81 -0.96
C ASN A 451 9.77 2.19 -1.44
N TYR A 452 9.28 2.61 -2.60
CA TYR A 452 8.11 2.01 -3.23
C TYR A 452 8.49 0.78 -4.05
N THR A 453 7.53 0.03 -4.57
CA THR A 453 7.72 -1.21 -5.34
C THR A 453 8.40 -2.35 -4.58
N ARG A 454 8.15 -2.48 -3.26
CA ARG A 454 8.75 -3.56 -2.45
C ARG A 454 8.35 -4.96 -2.95
N ARG A 455 7.13 -5.12 -3.46
CA ARG A 455 6.57 -6.37 -3.96
C ARG A 455 6.52 -6.43 -5.48
N ASN A 456 5.78 -5.54 -6.10
CA ASN A 456 5.70 -5.39 -7.56
C ASN A 456 6.83 -4.48 -8.01
N LYS A 457 8.00 -5.08 -8.31
CA LYS A 457 9.24 -4.32 -8.51
C LYS A 457 9.25 -3.48 -9.77
N PHE A 458 8.67 -3.97 -10.87
CA PHE A 458 8.82 -3.40 -12.20
C PHE A 458 7.49 -3.08 -12.89
N THR A 459 6.55 -2.52 -12.15
CA THR A 459 5.19 -2.28 -12.69
C THR A 459 4.68 -0.88 -12.38
N TRP A 460 5.14 -0.25 -11.28
CA TRP A 460 4.57 0.98 -10.76
C TRP A 460 5.62 2.05 -10.49
N ALA A 461 5.18 3.33 -10.55
CA ALA A 461 6.03 4.50 -10.32
C ALA A 461 5.87 5.05 -8.89
N GLY A 462 6.82 5.88 -8.49
CA GLY A 462 6.68 6.69 -7.29
C GLY A 462 5.44 7.56 -7.36
N ILE A 463 5.31 8.34 -8.45
CA ILE A 463 4.07 9.06 -8.76
C ILE A 463 3.61 8.66 -10.16
N ARG A 464 2.37 8.22 -10.27
CA ARG A 464 1.72 7.95 -11.55
C ARG A 464 0.58 8.94 -11.76
N VAL A 465 0.46 9.49 -12.97
CA VAL A 465 -0.62 10.41 -13.33
C VAL A 465 -1.38 9.91 -14.54
N ASP A 466 -2.70 10.09 -14.54
CA ASP A 466 -3.60 9.79 -15.64
C ASP A 466 -4.74 10.84 -15.70
N GLY A 467 -5.52 10.83 -16.77
CA GLY A 467 -6.61 11.76 -16.98
C GLY A 467 -6.20 13.01 -17.77
N CYS A 468 -6.68 14.17 -17.37
CA CYS A 468 -6.40 15.42 -18.07
C CYS A 468 -6.17 16.59 -17.10
N GLY A 469 -5.15 17.41 -17.37
CA GLY A 469 -4.92 18.68 -16.69
C GLY A 469 -4.64 18.58 -15.19
N ASN A 470 -3.87 17.58 -14.77
CA ASN A 470 -3.44 17.40 -13.39
C ASN A 470 -2.02 17.94 -13.16
N ARG A 471 -1.62 18.22 -11.92
CA ARG A 471 -0.32 18.82 -11.58
C ARG A 471 0.49 17.96 -10.62
N ILE A 472 1.77 17.79 -10.93
CA ILE A 472 2.78 17.10 -10.11
C ILE A 472 3.94 18.08 -9.90
N SER A 473 4.08 18.61 -8.68
CA SER A 473 5.02 19.68 -8.43
C SER A 473 5.73 19.59 -7.07
N HIS A 474 7.01 20.02 -7.03
CA HIS A 474 7.80 20.12 -5.80
C HIS A 474 7.93 18.80 -5.03
N ASN A 475 7.87 17.65 -5.70
CA ASN A 475 8.01 16.36 -5.05
C ASN A 475 9.44 15.85 -5.07
N GLU A 476 9.85 15.13 -4.04
CA GLU A 476 11.08 14.35 -3.99
C GLU A 476 10.74 12.87 -4.12
N ILE A 477 11.32 12.17 -5.13
CA ILE A 477 11.01 10.79 -5.47
C ILE A 477 12.31 10.01 -5.58
N PHE A 478 12.50 8.96 -4.74
CA PHE A 478 13.79 8.31 -4.67
C PHE A 478 13.77 6.88 -4.11
N ASN A 479 14.91 6.21 -4.23
CA ASN A 479 15.22 4.88 -3.69
C ASN A 479 14.19 3.81 -4.10
N SER A 480 14.20 3.47 -5.42
CA SER A 480 13.32 2.42 -5.95
C SER A 480 13.92 1.74 -7.17
N ASP A 481 13.47 0.54 -7.42
CA ASP A 481 13.88 -0.29 -8.57
C ASP A 481 13.23 0.16 -9.89
N TRP A 482 12.21 1.02 -9.87
CA TRP A 482 11.43 1.37 -11.06
C TRP A 482 11.27 2.87 -11.27
N HIS A 483 10.37 3.30 -12.18
CA HIS A 483 10.15 4.70 -12.58
C HIS A 483 9.90 5.64 -11.40
N GLY A 484 10.44 6.84 -11.45
CA GLY A 484 10.05 7.93 -10.55
C GLY A 484 8.66 8.44 -10.87
N ILE A 485 8.46 8.96 -12.09
CA ILE A 485 7.17 9.45 -12.59
C ILE A 485 6.75 8.66 -13.83
N PHE A 486 5.48 8.24 -13.87
CA PHE A 486 4.86 7.58 -15.00
C PHE A 486 3.62 8.37 -15.47
N VAL A 487 3.60 8.76 -16.75
CA VAL A 487 2.61 9.70 -17.30
C VAL A 487 1.71 9.02 -18.32
N HIS A 488 0.41 9.16 -18.12
CA HIS A 488 -0.63 8.89 -19.10
C HIS A 488 -1.58 10.09 -19.16
N GLY A 489 -2.23 10.27 -20.31
CA GLY A 489 -3.22 11.33 -20.49
C GLY A 489 -2.62 12.64 -20.98
N ASN A 490 -3.34 13.73 -20.79
CA ASN A 490 -3.09 14.98 -21.51
C ASN A 490 -3.02 16.20 -20.58
N ASP A 491 -2.35 17.27 -21.03
CA ASP A 491 -2.34 18.61 -20.44
C ASP A 491 -1.89 18.67 -18.97
N HIS A 492 -1.09 17.69 -18.54
CA HIS A 492 -0.53 17.70 -17.19
C HIS A 492 0.60 18.72 -17.06
N LEU A 493 0.72 19.31 -15.87
CA LEU A 493 1.82 20.18 -15.50
C LEU A 493 2.77 19.49 -14.54
N PHE A 494 4.06 19.47 -14.90
CA PHE A 494 5.14 18.93 -14.07
C PHE A 494 6.18 20.02 -13.86
N GLU A 495 6.47 20.34 -12.62
CA GLU A 495 7.45 21.38 -12.32
C GLU A 495 8.14 21.15 -10.97
N TYR A 496 9.42 21.49 -10.89
CA TYR A 496 10.20 21.47 -9.64
C TYR A 496 10.23 20.12 -8.91
N ASN A 497 10.10 18.99 -9.63
CA ASN A 497 10.24 17.67 -9.02
C ASN A 497 11.72 17.25 -9.02
N TYR A 498 12.17 16.67 -7.91
CA TYR A 498 13.49 16.09 -7.76
C TYR A 498 13.39 14.57 -7.74
N ILE A 499 13.95 13.92 -8.78
CA ILE A 499 13.92 12.46 -8.94
C ILE A 499 15.36 11.96 -8.94
N HIS A 500 15.69 11.08 -8.00
CA HIS A 500 17.04 10.53 -7.88
C HIS A 500 17.00 9.11 -7.31
N ASP A 501 18.08 8.35 -7.48
CA ASP A 501 18.21 6.98 -6.98
C ASP A 501 16.98 6.12 -7.29
N VAL A 502 16.51 6.18 -8.54
CA VAL A 502 15.44 5.32 -9.08
C VAL A 502 15.97 4.45 -10.20
N THR A 503 15.22 3.46 -10.65
CA THR A 503 15.64 2.49 -11.68
C THR A 503 16.88 1.68 -11.29
N LEU A 504 17.02 1.37 -9.99
CA LEU A 504 18.28 0.83 -9.45
C LEU A 504 18.62 -0.57 -9.97
N ASN A 505 17.63 -1.43 -10.18
CA ASN A 505 17.84 -2.85 -10.50
C ASN A 505 17.05 -3.32 -11.74
N SER A 506 16.62 -2.41 -12.62
CA SER A 506 15.81 -2.76 -13.77
C SER A 506 16.42 -2.32 -15.08
N ASN A 507 16.06 -3.02 -16.17
CA ASN A 507 16.38 -2.66 -17.54
C ASN A 507 15.13 -2.07 -18.22
N ASP A 508 15.30 -1.38 -19.35
CA ASP A 508 14.21 -0.77 -20.14
C ASP A 508 13.28 0.12 -19.30
N THR A 509 13.88 0.98 -18.51
CA THR A 509 13.20 1.88 -17.59
C THR A 509 13.83 3.27 -17.59
N SER A 510 13.14 4.26 -17.04
CA SER A 510 13.66 5.62 -16.91
C SER A 510 13.07 6.32 -15.69
N PRO A 511 13.77 7.33 -15.13
CA PRO A 511 13.22 8.11 -14.03
C PRO A 511 11.88 8.77 -14.36
N TRP A 512 11.69 9.12 -15.63
CA TRP A 512 10.49 9.71 -16.19
C TRP A 512 10.05 8.91 -17.42
N TYR A 513 8.85 8.34 -17.35
CA TYR A 513 8.32 7.50 -18.42
C TYR A 513 6.99 8.05 -18.94
N ILE A 514 6.90 8.22 -20.26
CA ILE A 514 5.68 8.61 -20.97
C ILE A 514 5.47 7.58 -22.09
N GLY A 515 4.29 7.05 -22.22
CA GLY A 515 4.01 6.22 -23.38
C GLY A 515 2.77 5.36 -23.29
N ARG A 516 2.35 4.89 -24.45
CA ARG A 516 1.40 3.81 -24.70
C ARG A 516 -0.07 4.08 -24.30
N ASN A 517 -0.38 5.32 -23.96
CA ASN A 517 -1.76 5.74 -23.73
C ASN A 517 -1.91 7.22 -24.14
N PRO A 518 -2.65 7.48 -25.22
CA PRO A 518 -2.94 8.85 -25.64
C PRO A 518 -3.83 9.57 -24.64
#